data_4017bb528a291bc830eb2bdbb2b83ab3
#
_entry.id   4017bb528a291bc830eb2bdbb2b83ab3
#
_cell.length_a   1.000
_cell.length_b   1.000
_cell.length_c   1.000
_cell.angle_alpha   90.00
_cell.angle_beta   90.00
_cell.angle_gamma   90.00
#
_symmetry.space_group_name_H-M   'P 1'
#
loop_
_entity.id
_entity.type
_entity.pdbx_description
1 polymer ?
#
loop_
_entity_poly.entity_id
_entity_poly.type
_entity_poly.pdbx_seq_one_letter_code
_entity_poly.pdbx_strand_id
1 'polypeptide(L)'
;MSVKEKYIAALNDEQTKMVSYVKQMTAKVTFPETAATINYIKPAKHTVASGICLAGGALSIAVGLYLEKNGISAVGGVAMACGAGLWAIDRKKKPIAKRDIAYYKVTSHYYKALSDIFKHITNNWTDSLVELKSKLKAEIMLQKISDEEKNSAIQSVLTTSVVDMSMADVSSKLGKIERDHDEEGYKNYVAIFEKKCIEAINNAYEEQKSVYERLQF
;
A
#
# COMPACT_ATOMS: atom_id res chain seq x y z
N MET A 1 27.55 9.82 -32.64
CA MET A 1 27.03 9.44 -31.32
C MET A 1 27.35 7.97 -31.12
N SER A 2 28.11 7.62 -30.11
CA SER A 2 28.41 6.22 -29.81
C SER A 2 27.15 5.47 -29.36
N VAL A 3 27.18 4.13 -29.40
CA VAL A 3 26.07 3.31 -28.89
C VAL A 3 25.80 3.67 -27.43
N LYS A 4 26.85 3.80 -26.63
CA LYS A 4 26.78 4.21 -25.23
C LYS A 4 26.06 5.53 -25.04
N GLU A 5 26.45 6.59 -25.74
CA GLU A 5 25.81 7.91 -25.63
C GLU A 5 24.33 7.89 -25.98
N LYS A 6 23.96 7.11 -27.02
CA LYS A 6 22.57 6.94 -27.43
C LYS A 6 21.70 6.33 -26.32
N TYR A 7 22.20 5.29 -25.65
CA TYR A 7 21.44 4.61 -24.61
C TYR A 7 21.40 5.39 -23.29
N ILE A 8 22.47 6.12 -22.96
CA ILE A 8 22.44 7.06 -21.82
C ILE A 8 21.46 8.19 -22.08
N ALA A 9 21.38 8.74 -23.29
CA ALA A 9 20.40 9.75 -23.65
C ALA A 9 18.97 9.22 -23.53
N ALA A 10 18.69 8.02 -24.06
CA ALA A 10 17.37 7.38 -23.95
C ALA A 10 16.99 7.11 -22.48
N LEU A 11 17.94 6.67 -21.67
CA LEU A 11 17.72 6.46 -20.23
C LEU A 11 17.39 7.77 -19.51
N ASN A 12 18.06 8.87 -19.87
CA ASN A 12 17.79 10.21 -19.32
C ASN A 12 16.39 10.72 -19.69
N ASP A 13 15.94 10.41 -20.91
CA ASP A 13 14.57 10.74 -21.34
C ASP A 13 13.54 9.99 -20.50
N GLU A 14 13.75 8.70 -20.21
CA GLU A 14 12.88 7.92 -19.36
C GLU A 14 12.88 8.44 -17.91
N GLN A 15 14.03 8.75 -17.34
CA GLN A 15 14.12 9.39 -16.02
C GLN A 15 13.30 10.69 -15.98
N THR A 16 13.46 11.55 -16.98
CA THR A 16 12.75 12.83 -17.07
C THR A 16 11.25 12.65 -17.15
N LYS A 17 10.76 11.68 -17.92
CA LYS A 17 9.35 11.30 -18.00
C LYS A 17 8.82 10.85 -16.64
N MET A 18 9.54 9.96 -15.95
CA MET A 18 9.14 9.46 -14.63
C MET A 18 9.06 10.57 -13.59
N VAL A 19 10.08 11.44 -13.52
CA VAL A 19 10.10 12.60 -12.61
C VAL A 19 8.94 13.54 -12.89
N SER A 20 8.67 13.82 -14.17
CA SER A 20 7.54 14.67 -14.58
C SER A 20 6.20 14.05 -14.20
N TYR A 21 6.04 12.74 -14.39
CA TYR A 21 4.85 12.00 -13.97
C TYR A 21 4.62 12.08 -12.45
N VAL A 22 5.66 11.84 -11.65
CA VAL A 22 5.55 11.95 -10.17
C VAL A 22 5.04 13.33 -9.78
N LYS A 23 5.68 14.41 -10.26
CA LYS A 23 5.27 15.80 -9.96
C LYS A 23 3.83 16.08 -10.37
N GLN A 24 3.43 15.63 -11.56
CA GLN A 24 2.07 15.82 -12.06
C GLN A 24 1.03 15.07 -11.25
N MET A 25 1.34 13.85 -10.82
CA MET A 25 0.38 13.01 -10.09
C MET A 25 0.29 13.38 -8.62
N THR A 26 1.40 13.72 -7.97
CA THR A 26 1.39 14.21 -6.58
C THR A 26 0.63 15.52 -6.45
N ALA A 27 0.73 16.43 -7.43
CA ALA A 27 -0.05 17.67 -7.47
C ALA A 27 -1.57 17.45 -7.55
N LYS A 28 -2.03 16.28 -8.01
CA LYS A 28 -3.45 15.90 -8.08
C LYS A 28 -3.98 15.27 -6.79
N VAL A 29 -3.10 14.89 -5.87
CA VAL A 29 -3.50 14.30 -4.58
C VAL A 29 -3.99 15.41 -3.67
N THR A 30 -5.32 15.54 -3.55
CA THR A 30 -5.96 16.57 -2.73
C THR A 30 -6.54 15.98 -1.46
N PHE A 31 -6.55 16.78 -0.39
CA PHE A 31 -7.20 16.42 0.86
C PHE A 31 -8.73 16.56 0.69
N PRO A 32 -9.51 15.49 0.90
CA PRO A 32 -10.96 15.62 0.87
C PRO A 32 -11.44 16.40 2.09
N GLU A 33 -12.37 17.33 1.90
CA GLU A 33 -13.00 18.05 3.02
C GLU A 33 -13.68 17.05 3.96
N THR A 34 -13.13 16.92 5.16
CA THR A 34 -13.75 16.12 6.21
C THR A 34 -14.58 17.03 7.11
N ALA A 35 -15.86 16.75 7.20
CA ALA A 35 -16.71 17.45 8.17
C ALA A 35 -16.20 17.16 9.60
N ALA A 36 -15.67 18.17 10.26
CA ALA A 36 -15.04 18.09 11.59
C ALA A 36 -16.08 17.98 12.72
N THR A 37 -17.11 17.17 12.58
CA THR A 37 -18.13 16.98 13.64
C THR A 37 -17.65 15.90 14.60
N ILE A 38 -17.37 16.26 15.84
CA ILE A 38 -17.05 15.38 16.97
C ILE A 38 -18.33 14.65 17.44
N ASN A 39 -18.98 13.93 16.56
CA ASN A 39 -20.10 13.06 16.90
C ASN A 39 -19.60 11.63 17.05
N TYR A 40 -20.00 10.95 18.09
CA TYR A 40 -19.67 9.56 18.33
C TYR A 40 -20.68 8.62 17.65
N ILE A 41 -20.18 7.57 17.01
CA ILE A 41 -21.00 6.47 16.52
C ILE A 41 -21.02 5.40 17.61
N LYS A 42 -22.22 5.03 18.06
CA LYS A 42 -22.35 3.86 18.93
C LYS A 42 -21.99 2.61 18.11
N PRO A 43 -21.06 1.78 18.59
CA PRO A 43 -20.74 0.54 17.89
C PRO A 43 -21.96 -0.38 17.87
N ALA A 44 -22.10 -1.16 16.80
CA ALA A 44 -23.15 -2.18 16.73
C ALA A 44 -23.05 -3.13 17.92
N LYS A 45 -24.16 -3.29 18.64
CA LYS A 45 -24.25 -4.16 19.81
C LYS A 45 -25.10 -5.36 19.47
N HIS A 46 -24.74 -6.48 20.06
CA HIS A 46 -25.51 -7.73 19.94
C HIS A 46 -26.60 -7.84 21.00
N THR A 47 -27.16 -6.68 21.46
CA THR A 47 -28.10 -6.61 22.58
C THR A 47 -29.33 -7.49 22.37
N VAL A 48 -29.88 -7.54 21.15
CA VAL A 48 -31.04 -8.40 20.84
C VAL A 48 -30.65 -9.88 20.91
N ALA A 49 -29.55 -10.27 20.25
CA ALA A 49 -29.06 -11.66 20.26
C ALA A 49 -28.72 -12.11 21.70
N SER A 50 -28.01 -11.25 22.44
CA SER A 50 -27.71 -11.48 23.86
C SER A 50 -28.95 -11.69 24.68
N GLY A 51 -29.96 -10.84 24.52
CA GLY A 51 -31.27 -10.93 25.22
C GLY A 51 -32.03 -12.23 24.90
N ILE A 52 -32.07 -12.61 23.62
CA ILE A 52 -32.69 -13.87 23.17
C ILE A 52 -31.98 -15.08 23.78
N CYS A 53 -30.63 -15.11 23.75
CA CYS A 53 -29.83 -16.19 24.34
C CYS A 53 -30.03 -16.29 25.86
N LEU A 54 -30.06 -15.17 26.57
CA LEU A 54 -30.28 -15.16 28.02
C LEU A 54 -31.69 -15.61 28.39
N ALA A 55 -32.72 -15.04 27.80
CA ALA A 55 -34.11 -15.36 28.10
C ALA A 55 -34.47 -16.79 27.65
N GLY A 56 -34.13 -17.17 26.41
CA GLY A 56 -34.36 -18.51 25.88
C GLY A 56 -33.59 -19.57 26.64
N GLY A 57 -32.32 -19.27 27.04
CA GLY A 57 -31.52 -20.17 27.87
C GLY A 57 -32.14 -20.42 29.25
N ALA A 58 -32.62 -19.38 29.92
CA ALA A 58 -33.30 -19.45 31.20
C ALA A 58 -34.58 -20.30 31.12
N LEU A 59 -35.40 -20.05 30.08
CA LEU A 59 -36.62 -20.86 29.85
C LEU A 59 -36.28 -22.32 29.57
N SER A 60 -35.28 -22.62 28.77
CA SER A 60 -34.86 -24.01 28.50
C SER A 60 -34.38 -24.72 29.75
N ILE A 61 -33.66 -24.03 30.65
CA ILE A 61 -33.26 -24.62 31.94
C ILE A 61 -34.51 -24.94 32.78
N ALA A 62 -35.43 -24.00 32.91
CA ALA A 62 -36.66 -24.18 33.68
C ALA A 62 -37.50 -25.34 33.16
N VAL A 63 -37.71 -25.43 31.84
CA VAL A 63 -38.44 -26.52 31.19
C VAL A 63 -37.71 -27.84 31.35
N GLY A 64 -36.38 -27.86 31.18
CA GLY A 64 -35.59 -29.07 31.33
C GLY A 64 -35.63 -29.65 32.76
N LEU A 65 -35.60 -28.76 33.77
CA LEU A 65 -35.74 -29.15 35.17
C LEU A 65 -37.16 -29.68 35.46
N TYR A 66 -38.17 -29.01 34.92
CA TYR A 66 -39.58 -29.44 35.10
C TYR A 66 -39.88 -30.79 34.46
N LEU A 67 -39.28 -31.07 33.30
CA LEU A 67 -39.42 -32.32 32.55
C LEU A 67 -38.38 -33.41 32.95
N GLU A 68 -37.53 -33.12 33.92
CA GLU A 68 -36.43 -34.00 34.36
C GLU A 68 -35.51 -34.40 33.21
N LYS A 69 -35.37 -33.57 32.18
CA LYS A 69 -34.55 -33.81 31.00
C LYS A 69 -33.28 -32.97 31.05
N ASN A 70 -32.20 -33.55 31.59
CA ASN A 70 -30.91 -32.90 31.75
C ASN A 70 -30.33 -32.35 30.45
N GLY A 71 -30.61 -32.93 29.29
CA GLY A 71 -30.14 -32.48 28.00
C GLY A 71 -30.70 -31.08 27.62
N ILE A 72 -31.98 -30.83 27.94
CA ILE A 72 -32.61 -29.52 27.68
C ILE A 72 -32.03 -28.45 28.60
N SER A 73 -31.80 -28.79 29.88
CA SER A 73 -31.14 -27.88 30.83
C SER A 73 -29.71 -27.55 30.42
N ALA A 74 -28.96 -28.49 29.89
CA ALA A 74 -27.60 -28.28 29.40
C ALA A 74 -27.56 -27.33 28.21
N VAL A 75 -28.47 -27.48 27.23
CA VAL A 75 -28.58 -26.58 26.09
C VAL A 75 -28.92 -25.14 26.56
N GLY A 76 -29.84 -25.01 27.53
CA GLY A 76 -30.17 -23.73 28.14
C GLY A 76 -28.99 -23.09 28.83
N GLY A 77 -28.14 -23.84 29.51
CA GLY A 77 -26.92 -23.35 30.15
C GLY A 77 -25.91 -22.83 29.15
N VAL A 78 -25.70 -23.52 28.04
CA VAL A 78 -24.81 -23.05 26.94
C VAL A 78 -25.35 -21.76 26.32
N ALA A 79 -26.66 -21.70 26.05
CA ALA A 79 -27.28 -20.47 25.50
C ALA A 79 -27.10 -19.25 26.42
N MET A 80 -27.29 -19.44 27.73
CA MET A 80 -27.06 -18.37 28.72
C MET A 80 -25.59 -17.95 28.76
N ALA A 81 -24.63 -18.88 28.72
CA ALA A 81 -23.22 -18.54 28.70
C ALA A 81 -22.85 -17.73 27.43
N CYS A 82 -23.37 -18.10 26.26
CA CYS A 82 -23.19 -17.36 25.02
C CYS A 82 -23.79 -15.95 25.13
N GLY A 83 -25.01 -15.82 25.67
CA GLY A 83 -25.66 -14.51 25.88
C GLY A 83 -24.90 -13.60 26.82
N ALA A 84 -24.39 -14.15 27.93
CA ALA A 84 -23.54 -13.40 28.87
C ALA A 84 -22.21 -12.99 28.23
N GLY A 85 -21.60 -13.84 27.42
CA GLY A 85 -20.39 -13.54 26.65
C GLY A 85 -20.60 -12.38 25.68
N LEU A 86 -21.67 -12.42 24.88
CA LEU A 86 -22.01 -11.31 23.95
C LEU A 86 -22.26 -10.01 24.70
N TRP A 87 -22.96 -10.04 25.83
CA TRP A 87 -23.21 -8.87 26.66
C TRP A 87 -21.91 -8.29 27.24
N ALA A 88 -20.99 -9.12 27.71
CA ALA A 88 -19.70 -8.68 28.22
C ALA A 88 -18.83 -8.03 27.12
N ILE A 89 -18.85 -8.58 25.90
CA ILE A 89 -18.19 -7.99 24.73
C ILE A 89 -18.79 -6.62 24.42
N ASP A 90 -20.13 -6.49 24.40
CA ASP A 90 -20.81 -5.23 24.09
C ASP A 90 -20.51 -4.14 25.13
N ARG A 91 -20.31 -4.51 26.40
CA ARG A 91 -19.91 -3.57 27.46
C ARG A 91 -18.50 -3.00 27.25
N LYS A 92 -17.61 -3.78 26.64
CA LYS A 92 -16.23 -3.36 26.38
C LYS A 92 -16.11 -2.50 25.12
N LYS A 93 -17.11 -2.48 24.23
CA LYS A 93 -17.08 -1.68 23.01
C LYS A 93 -17.16 -0.19 23.34
N LYS A 94 -16.11 0.54 22.97
CA LYS A 94 -16.04 1.99 23.12
C LYS A 94 -16.75 2.68 21.93
N PRO A 95 -17.39 3.83 22.15
CA PRO A 95 -17.86 4.67 21.05
C PRO A 95 -16.69 5.07 20.16
N ILE A 96 -16.90 5.04 18.84
CA ILE A 96 -15.92 5.46 17.85
C ILE A 96 -16.32 6.85 17.37
N ALA A 97 -15.39 7.80 17.41
CA ALA A 97 -15.63 9.13 16.90
C ALA A 97 -15.82 9.09 15.38
N LYS A 98 -16.83 9.79 14.86
CA LYS A 98 -17.02 9.92 13.40
C LYS A 98 -15.80 10.53 12.72
N ARG A 99 -15.11 11.42 13.42
CA ARG A 99 -13.86 12.01 12.98
C ARG A 99 -12.80 10.96 12.70
N ASP A 100 -12.61 9.98 13.59
CA ASP A 100 -11.62 8.91 13.41
C ASP A 100 -11.91 8.06 12.17
N ILE A 101 -13.21 7.78 11.92
CA ILE A 101 -13.63 7.06 10.70
C ILE A 101 -13.35 7.89 9.44
N ALA A 102 -13.58 9.21 9.50
CA ALA A 102 -13.29 10.10 8.38
C ALA A 102 -11.80 10.13 8.08
N TYR A 103 -10.94 10.29 9.09
CA TYR A 103 -9.49 10.27 8.92
C TYR A 103 -8.97 8.93 8.42
N TYR A 104 -9.50 7.81 8.90
CA TYR A 104 -9.17 6.50 8.37
C TYR A 104 -9.46 6.37 6.86
N LYS A 105 -10.62 6.88 6.41
CA LYS A 105 -10.95 6.91 4.97
C LYS A 105 -10.00 7.79 4.17
N VAL A 106 -9.62 8.95 4.73
CA VAL A 106 -8.64 9.85 4.14
C VAL A 106 -7.28 9.16 4.01
N THR A 107 -6.79 8.54 5.08
CA THR A 107 -5.53 7.78 5.09
C THR A 107 -5.54 6.68 4.02
N SER A 108 -6.62 5.91 3.94
CA SER A 108 -6.76 4.85 2.93
C SER A 108 -6.73 5.40 1.51
N HIS A 109 -7.40 6.55 1.26
CA HIS A 109 -7.37 7.22 -0.04
C HIS A 109 -5.97 7.70 -0.41
N TYR A 110 -5.28 8.37 0.51
CA TYR A 110 -3.90 8.82 0.30
C TYR A 110 -2.95 7.65 0.04
N TYR A 111 -3.00 6.62 0.88
CA TYR A 111 -2.16 5.44 0.70
C TYR A 111 -2.36 4.79 -0.66
N LYS A 112 -3.62 4.64 -1.09
CA LYS A 112 -3.93 4.10 -2.41
C LYS A 112 -3.36 4.98 -3.53
N ALA A 113 -3.61 6.29 -3.50
CA ALA A 113 -3.11 7.21 -4.51
C ALA A 113 -1.57 7.18 -4.61
N LEU A 114 -0.87 7.26 -3.48
CA LEU A 114 0.59 7.21 -3.44
C LEU A 114 1.13 5.84 -3.88
N SER A 115 0.47 4.75 -3.50
CA SER A 115 0.84 3.39 -3.94
C SER A 115 0.65 3.21 -5.44
N ASP A 116 -0.41 3.76 -6.03
CA ASP A 116 -0.66 3.67 -7.46
C ASP A 116 0.39 4.47 -8.24
N ILE A 117 0.80 5.65 -7.75
CA ILE A 117 1.92 6.42 -8.32
C ILE A 117 3.21 5.59 -8.29
N PHE A 118 3.54 5.01 -7.14
CA PHE A 118 4.77 4.23 -6.98
C PHE A 118 4.79 2.99 -7.88
N LYS A 119 3.70 2.24 -7.94
CA LYS A 119 3.58 1.09 -8.84
C LYS A 119 3.75 1.48 -10.31
N HIS A 120 3.17 2.61 -10.72
CA HIS A 120 3.28 3.06 -12.11
C HIS A 120 4.74 3.37 -12.47
N ILE A 121 5.47 4.10 -11.64
CA ILE A 121 6.88 4.42 -11.92
C ILE A 121 7.75 3.17 -11.90
N THR A 122 7.53 2.23 -10.96
CA THR A 122 8.30 0.99 -10.88
C THR A 122 8.08 0.11 -12.10
N ASN A 123 6.83 -0.06 -12.53
CA ASN A 123 6.50 -0.87 -13.70
C ASN A 123 7.06 -0.23 -14.98
N ASN A 124 6.81 1.07 -15.20
CA ASN A 124 7.29 1.74 -16.40
C ASN A 124 8.82 1.79 -16.47
N TRP A 125 9.50 1.98 -15.33
CA TRP A 125 10.97 1.90 -15.29
C TRP A 125 11.45 0.53 -15.74
N THR A 126 10.88 -0.53 -15.19
CA THR A 126 11.22 -1.91 -15.53
C THR A 126 10.97 -2.19 -17.03
N ASP A 127 9.80 -1.83 -17.52
CA ASP A 127 9.41 -2.06 -18.92
C ASP A 127 10.33 -1.29 -19.88
N SER A 128 10.63 -0.03 -19.58
CA SER A 128 11.56 0.80 -20.36
C SER A 128 12.96 0.21 -20.40
N LEU A 129 13.46 -0.30 -19.26
CA LEU A 129 14.78 -0.96 -19.20
C LEU A 129 14.81 -2.26 -20.00
N VAL A 130 13.75 -3.05 -19.98
CA VAL A 130 13.63 -4.28 -20.79
C VAL A 130 13.70 -3.93 -22.28
N GLU A 131 12.96 -2.90 -22.69
CA GLU A 131 12.96 -2.43 -24.09
C GLU A 131 14.33 -1.90 -24.51
N LEU A 132 14.95 -1.02 -23.70
CA LEU A 132 16.27 -0.46 -23.98
C LEU A 132 17.33 -1.55 -24.09
N LYS A 133 17.32 -2.53 -23.20
CA LYS A 133 18.26 -3.66 -23.23
C LYS A 133 18.07 -4.55 -24.45
N SER A 134 16.83 -4.81 -24.86
CA SER A 134 16.56 -5.57 -26.07
C SER A 134 17.14 -4.87 -27.30
N LYS A 135 16.93 -3.56 -27.44
CA LYS A 135 17.50 -2.74 -28.51
C LYS A 135 19.02 -2.71 -28.46
N LEU A 136 19.58 -2.50 -27.26
CA LEU A 136 21.04 -2.46 -27.05
C LEU A 136 21.69 -3.78 -27.41
N LYS A 137 21.11 -4.92 -27.01
CA LYS A 137 21.59 -6.25 -27.40
C LYS A 137 21.62 -6.41 -28.92
N ALA A 138 20.56 -6.01 -29.63
CA ALA A 138 20.51 -6.07 -31.08
C ALA A 138 21.62 -5.20 -31.72
N GLU A 139 21.87 -4.00 -31.21
CA GLU A 139 22.94 -3.11 -31.70
C GLU A 139 24.35 -3.67 -31.43
N ILE A 140 24.59 -4.27 -30.27
CA ILE A 140 25.87 -4.93 -29.95
C ILE A 140 26.13 -6.07 -30.94
N MET A 141 25.12 -6.85 -31.29
CA MET A 141 25.25 -7.94 -32.26
C MET A 141 25.64 -7.47 -33.67
N LEU A 142 25.30 -6.22 -34.04
CA LEU A 142 25.67 -5.62 -35.33
C LEU A 142 27.03 -4.98 -35.33
N GLN A 143 27.71 -4.84 -34.18
CA GLN A 143 29.09 -4.27 -34.15
C GLN A 143 30.10 -5.20 -34.80
N LYS A 144 31.10 -4.60 -35.44
CA LYS A 144 32.23 -5.32 -36.08
C LYS A 144 33.33 -5.63 -35.08
N ILE A 145 33.01 -6.37 -34.03
CA ILE A 145 33.89 -6.85 -32.97
C ILE A 145 33.80 -8.38 -32.89
N SER A 146 34.69 -9.01 -32.17
CA SER A 146 34.71 -10.47 -31.99
C SER A 146 33.44 -10.95 -31.24
N ASP A 147 33.08 -12.21 -31.42
CA ASP A 147 31.89 -12.78 -30.73
C ASP A 147 32.12 -12.86 -29.19
N GLU A 148 33.39 -12.99 -28.76
CA GLU A 148 33.75 -12.93 -27.33
C GLU A 148 33.50 -11.55 -26.76
N GLU A 149 33.87 -10.48 -27.46
CA GLU A 149 33.62 -9.09 -27.06
C GLU A 149 32.14 -8.78 -27.05
N LYS A 150 31.36 -9.27 -28.03
CA LYS A 150 29.87 -9.13 -28.05
C LYS A 150 29.26 -9.79 -26.84
N ASN A 151 29.62 -11.03 -26.54
CA ASN A 151 29.10 -11.75 -25.40
C ASN A 151 29.43 -11.07 -24.07
N SER A 152 30.68 -10.61 -23.92
CA SER A 152 31.11 -9.85 -22.74
C SER A 152 30.29 -8.55 -22.55
N ALA A 153 30.12 -7.79 -23.63
CA ALA A 153 29.36 -6.57 -23.64
C ALA A 153 27.86 -6.82 -23.28
N ILE A 154 27.27 -7.88 -23.86
CA ILE A 154 25.89 -8.26 -23.52
C ILE A 154 25.77 -8.63 -22.04
N GLN A 155 26.69 -9.42 -21.52
CA GLN A 155 26.71 -9.81 -20.10
C GLN A 155 26.84 -8.59 -19.18
N SER A 156 27.69 -7.62 -19.55
CA SER A 156 27.92 -6.40 -18.76
C SER A 156 26.67 -5.53 -18.61
N VAL A 157 25.71 -5.59 -19.57
CA VAL A 157 24.48 -4.78 -19.56
C VAL A 157 23.23 -5.54 -19.09
N LEU A 158 23.38 -6.78 -18.63
CA LEU A 158 22.23 -7.55 -18.12
C LEU A 158 21.69 -7.04 -16.78
N THR A 159 22.54 -6.40 -15.98
CA THR A 159 22.11 -5.83 -14.69
C THR A 159 21.01 -4.81 -14.89
N THR A 160 19.97 -4.88 -14.06
CA THR A 160 18.82 -3.98 -14.09
C THR A 160 18.73 -3.26 -12.76
N SER A 161 18.75 -1.93 -12.80
CA SER A 161 18.43 -1.11 -11.64
C SER A 161 16.93 -1.15 -11.33
N VAL A 162 16.58 -0.92 -10.07
CA VAL A 162 15.20 -0.94 -9.59
C VAL A 162 14.91 0.37 -8.88
N VAL A 163 13.73 0.93 -9.16
CA VAL A 163 13.22 2.05 -8.34
C VAL A 163 12.70 1.46 -7.05
N ASP A 164 13.42 1.66 -5.96
CA ASP A 164 13.10 1.09 -4.64
C ASP A 164 12.72 2.17 -3.63
N MET A 165 11.61 1.93 -2.94
CA MET A 165 11.14 2.74 -1.81
C MET A 165 10.23 1.90 -0.90
N SER A 166 10.41 2.04 0.42
CA SER A 166 9.59 1.31 1.40
C SER A 166 8.15 1.85 1.48
N MET A 167 7.20 1.13 0.90
CA MET A 167 5.76 1.43 1.06
C MET A 167 5.25 1.15 2.48
N ALA A 168 5.94 0.33 3.26
CA ALA A 168 5.66 0.13 4.68
C ALA A 168 5.91 1.42 5.49
N ASP A 169 6.97 2.16 5.16
CA ASP A 169 7.24 3.47 5.77
C ASP A 169 6.16 4.50 5.42
N VAL A 170 5.66 4.48 4.18
CA VAL A 170 4.55 5.32 3.75
C VAL A 170 3.31 5.04 4.60
N SER A 171 2.94 3.78 4.75
CA SER A 171 1.80 3.35 5.58
C SER A 171 1.96 3.78 7.04
N SER A 172 3.15 3.56 7.62
CA SER A 172 3.46 3.92 9.02
C SER A 172 3.34 5.43 9.26
N LYS A 173 3.85 6.25 8.34
CA LYS A 173 3.80 7.72 8.46
C LYS A 173 2.37 8.25 8.32
N LEU A 174 1.61 7.77 7.33
CA LEU A 174 0.20 8.13 7.16
C LEU A 174 -0.62 7.71 8.39
N GLY A 175 -0.38 6.53 8.95
CA GLY A 175 -1.05 6.07 10.17
C GLY A 175 -0.71 6.93 11.42
N LYS A 176 0.46 7.58 11.46
CA LYS A 176 0.76 8.57 12.50
C LYS A 176 -0.05 9.85 12.30
N ILE A 177 -0.06 10.41 11.08
CA ILE A 177 -0.83 11.60 10.72
C ILE A 177 -2.33 11.39 11.02
N GLU A 178 -2.85 10.19 10.73
CA GLU A 178 -4.23 9.80 11.05
C GLU A 178 -4.53 9.91 12.55
N ARG A 179 -3.67 9.32 13.40
CA ARG A 179 -3.86 9.36 14.85
C ARG A 179 -3.84 10.77 15.43
N ASP A 180 -2.98 11.62 14.85
CA ASP A 180 -2.82 13.01 15.27
C ASP A 180 -3.90 13.93 14.68
N HIS A 181 -4.73 13.42 13.75
CA HIS A 181 -5.74 14.18 12.99
C HIS A 181 -5.16 15.43 12.31
N ASP A 182 -3.94 15.30 11.78
CA ASP A 182 -3.15 16.39 11.23
C ASP A 182 -3.40 16.56 9.72
N GLU A 183 -4.32 17.46 9.35
CA GLU A 183 -4.63 17.73 7.94
C GLU A 183 -3.45 18.32 7.17
N GLU A 184 -2.70 19.20 7.79
CA GLU A 184 -1.49 19.78 7.20
C GLU A 184 -0.41 18.72 6.99
N GLY A 185 -0.34 17.77 7.91
CA GLY A 185 0.55 16.62 7.83
C GLY A 185 0.34 15.78 6.58
N TYR A 186 -0.89 15.59 6.11
CA TYR A 186 -1.13 14.87 4.84
C TYR A 186 -0.56 15.63 3.64
N LYS A 187 -0.80 16.96 3.54
CA LYS A 187 -0.29 17.79 2.45
C LYS A 187 1.23 17.80 2.43
N ASN A 188 1.84 18.01 3.60
CA ASN A 188 3.29 18.00 3.78
C ASN A 188 3.88 16.63 3.43
N TYR A 189 3.17 15.54 3.75
CA TYR A 189 3.65 14.21 3.44
C TYR A 189 3.65 13.89 1.95
N VAL A 190 2.69 14.41 1.17
CA VAL A 190 2.71 14.27 -0.30
C VAL A 190 3.98 14.86 -0.89
N ALA A 191 4.42 16.05 -0.41
CA ALA A 191 5.66 16.66 -0.86
C ALA A 191 6.90 15.83 -0.46
N ILE A 192 6.91 15.24 0.74
CA ILE A 192 7.97 14.33 1.18
C ILE A 192 7.99 13.07 0.32
N PHE A 193 6.82 12.50 0.00
CA PHE A 193 6.70 11.34 -0.86
C PHE A 193 7.21 11.64 -2.27
N GLU A 194 6.83 12.79 -2.86
CA GLU A 194 7.34 13.24 -4.16
C GLU A 194 8.86 13.26 -4.19
N LYS A 195 9.48 13.91 -3.19
CA LYS A 195 10.94 13.98 -3.08
C LYS A 195 11.58 12.59 -3.01
N LYS A 196 11.03 11.68 -2.21
CA LYS A 196 11.54 10.31 -2.08
C LYS A 196 11.40 9.52 -3.38
N CYS A 197 10.28 9.66 -4.10
CA CYS A 197 10.12 9.03 -5.42
C CYS A 197 11.16 9.53 -6.42
N ILE A 198 11.38 10.85 -6.47
CA ILE A 198 12.38 11.45 -7.37
C ILE A 198 13.79 10.97 -7.01
N GLU A 199 14.11 10.89 -5.74
CA GLU A 199 15.40 10.35 -5.25
C GLU A 199 15.57 8.87 -5.66
N ALA A 200 14.54 8.03 -5.48
CA ALA A 200 14.59 6.64 -5.89
C ALA A 200 14.76 6.46 -7.42
N ILE A 201 14.09 7.30 -8.22
CA ILE A 201 14.25 7.32 -9.68
C ILE A 201 15.68 7.74 -10.05
N ASN A 202 16.23 8.77 -9.42
CA ASN A 202 17.57 9.26 -9.69
C ASN A 202 18.63 8.20 -9.32
N ASN A 203 18.46 7.52 -8.20
CA ASN A 203 19.37 6.43 -7.79
C ASN A 203 19.34 5.28 -8.80
N ALA A 204 18.15 4.85 -9.22
CA ALA A 204 18.00 3.82 -10.24
C ALA A 204 18.60 4.23 -11.60
N TYR A 205 18.47 5.51 -11.98
CA TYR A 205 19.07 6.08 -13.17
C TYR A 205 20.62 6.04 -13.10
N GLU A 206 21.22 6.54 -12.02
CA GLU A 206 22.68 6.56 -11.88
C GLU A 206 23.27 5.14 -11.84
N GLU A 207 22.58 4.21 -11.19
CA GLU A 207 22.96 2.81 -11.19
C GLU A 207 22.94 2.23 -12.61
N GLN A 208 21.86 2.40 -13.36
CA GLN A 208 21.74 1.89 -14.73
C GLN A 208 22.71 2.59 -15.70
N LYS A 209 22.89 3.89 -15.55
CA LYS A 209 23.88 4.67 -16.32
C LYS A 209 25.28 4.13 -16.13
N SER A 210 25.69 3.82 -14.90
CA SER A 210 26.98 3.24 -14.60
C SER A 210 27.21 1.89 -15.33
N VAL A 211 26.14 1.11 -15.55
CA VAL A 211 26.19 -0.12 -16.34
C VAL A 211 26.47 0.18 -17.80
N TYR A 212 25.80 1.17 -18.39
CA TYR A 212 25.99 1.53 -19.80
C TYR A 212 27.33 2.23 -20.05
N GLU A 213 27.88 2.95 -19.06
CA GLU A 213 29.21 3.58 -19.14
C GLU A 213 30.36 2.58 -19.29
N ARG A 214 30.14 1.32 -18.92
CA ARG A 214 31.12 0.23 -19.09
C ARG A 214 31.26 -0.26 -20.53
N LEU A 215 30.33 0.09 -21.41
CA LEU A 215 30.42 -0.21 -22.84
C LEU A 215 31.62 0.55 -23.44
N GLN A 216 32.41 -0.14 -24.29
CA GLN A 216 33.61 0.40 -24.89
C GLN A 216 33.41 0.97 -26.31
N PHE A 217 32.16 0.99 -26.80
CA PHE A 217 31.80 1.40 -28.17
C PHE A 217 30.48 2.21 -28.23
#